data_e8ef6528eb484194628d4256ee9c3c63
#
_entry.id   e8ef6528eb484194628d4256ee9c3c63
#
_cell.length_a   1.000
_cell.length_b   1.000
_cell.length_c   1.000
_cell.angle_alpha   90.00
_cell.angle_beta   90.00
_cell.angle_gamma   90.00
#
_symmetry.space_group_name_H-M   'P 1'
#
loop_
_entity.id
_entity.type
_entity.pdbx_description
1 polymer ?
#
loop_
_entity_poly.entity_id
_entity_poly.type
_entity_poly.pdbx_seq_one_letter_code
_entity_poly.pdbx_strand_id
1 'polypeptide(L)'
;MDAPGYSGTDRGNEAMRQQERHEVEGYAAASMARAAERLVRAAGMEALRWDEASLDSHFQPILAVRGPACHGYEALLRATGAGGALLSPVDLFARTAAGDRAVLDWACRALHLRNYARFDPAERTLFLNVHPQAAAHDARCALELSELVRYYGLEPRRVCVEILAEDCDEAGLADAVAIYRDLGLAIAIDDFGKARSNFDRVLTLRPDLVKLDRALIADAFLGWGRARRMLAGMVELLHEVRSRVVIDGIESAAEACVAVDAGADFVQGCYFSAPDAGLADEDTALGRLDAVVRSTGGRRGVAAAS
;
A
#
# COMPACT_ATOMS: atom_id res chain seq x y z
N MET A 1 -37.48 -53.14 1.73
CA MET A 1 -37.53 -52.11 0.65
C MET A 1 -36.40 -51.16 0.93
N ASP A 2 -35.28 -51.44 0.29
CA ASP A 2 -34.04 -50.65 0.46
C ASP A 2 -34.07 -49.43 -0.47
N ALA A 3 -33.77 -48.28 0.09
CA ALA A 3 -33.61 -47.02 -0.66
C ALA A 3 -32.23 -46.97 -1.32
N PRO A 4 -32.08 -46.56 -2.60
CA PRO A 4 -30.81 -46.50 -3.25
C PRO A 4 -30.03 -45.26 -2.75
N GLY A 5 -28.79 -45.50 -2.32
CA GLY A 5 -27.86 -44.47 -1.91
C GLY A 5 -27.45 -43.54 -3.01
N TYR A 6 -27.58 -42.25 -2.78
CA TYR A 6 -27.06 -41.14 -3.59
C TYR A 6 -25.58 -40.93 -3.30
N SER A 7 -24.66 -41.54 -4.08
CA SER A 7 -23.21 -41.36 -3.92
C SER A 7 -22.51 -40.82 -5.17
N GLY A 8 -23.27 -40.20 -6.10
CA GLY A 8 -22.73 -39.76 -7.41
C GLY A 8 -22.31 -38.28 -7.52
N THR A 9 -22.78 -37.40 -6.62
CA THR A 9 -22.61 -35.94 -6.77
C THR A 9 -21.31 -35.40 -6.17
N ASP A 10 -20.69 -36.11 -5.24
CA ASP A 10 -19.51 -35.61 -4.52
C ASP A 10 -18.22 -35.75 -5.35
N ARG A 11 -18.06 -36.84 -6.09
CA ARG A 11 -16.87 -37.06 -6.92
C ARG A 11 -16.80 -36.11 -8.14
N GLY A 12 -17.94 -35.72 -8.71
CA GLY A 12 -18.01 -34.77 -9.81
C GLY A 12 -17.59 -33.36 -9.38
N ASN A 13 -18.03 -32.94 -8.20
CA ASN A 13 -17.66 -31.66 -7.61
C ASN A 13 -16.18 -31.60 -7.19
N GLU A 14 -15.64 -32.71 -6.71
CA GLU A 14 -14.21 -32.79 -6.37
C GLU A 14 -13.30 -32.76 -7.58
N ALA A 15 -13.66 -33.47 -8.65
CA ALA A 15 -12.92 -33.45 -9.92
C ALA A 15 -12.96 -32.06 -10.59
N MET A 16 -14.13 -31.38 -10.55
CA MET A 16 -14.27 -30.02 -11.09
C MET A 16 -13.44 -29.01 -10.29
N ARG A 17 -13.46 -29.10 -8.96
CA ARG A 17 -12.58 -28.27 -8.10
C ARG A 17 -11.09 -28.55 -8.28
N GLN A 18 -10.71 -29.79 -8.56
CA GLN A 18 -9.32 -30.14 -8.88
C GLN A 18 -8.91 -29.60 -10.26
N GLN A 19 -9.80 -29.65 -11.25
CA GLN A 19 -9.54 -29.11 -12.58
C GLN A 19 -9.44 -27.58 -12.56
N GLU A 20 -10.35 -26.90 -11.87
CA GLU A 20 -10.29 -25.45 -11.62
C GLU A 20 -9.01 -25.06 -10.88
N ARG A 21 -8.57 -25.84 -9.87
CA ARG A 21 -7.28 -25.62 -9.20
C ARG A 21 -6.09 -25.73 -10.16
N HIS A 22 -6.06 -26.74 -11.03
CA HIS A 22 -4.97 -26.94 -11.99
C HIS A 22 -4.93 -25.85 -13.07
N GLU A 23 -6.09 -25.37 -13.51
CA GLU A 23 -6.17 -24.26 -14.46
C GLU A 23 -5.68 -22.94 -13.83
N VAL A 24 -6.07 -22.66 -12.58
CA VAL A 24 -5.60 -21.50 -11.82
C VAL A 24 -4.10 -21.62 -11.51
N GLU A 25 -3.59 -22.82 -11.15
CA GLU A 25 -2.16 -23.07 -10.97
C GLU A 25 -1.35 -22.81 -12.25
N GLY A 26 -1.85 -23.27 -13.39
CA GLY A 26 -1.25 -22.99 -14.69
C GLY A 26 -1.26 -21.51 -15.06
N TYR A 27 -2.35 -20.79 -14.71
CA TYR A 27 -2.46 -19.35 -14.98
C TYR A 27 -1.53 -18.52 -14.12
N ALA A 28 -1.44 -18.78 -12.81
CA ALA A 28 -0.56 -18.08 -11.90
C ALA A 28 0.91 -18.28 -12.27
N ALA A 29 1.34 -19.53 -12.53
CA ALA A 29 2.70 -19.84 -12.96
C ALA A 29 3.05 -19.18 -14.30
N ALA A 30 2.12 -19.19 -15.27
CA ALA A 30 2.30 -18.51 -16.55
C ALA A 30 2.32 -16.99 -16.43
N SER A 31 1.60 -16.43 -15.45
CA SER A 31 1.58 -15.01 -15.10
C SER A 31 2.92 -14.58 -14.52
N MET A 32 3.43 -15.31 -13.52
CA MET A 32 4.75 -15.07 -12.93
C MET A 32 5.88 -15.19 -13.96
N ALA A 33 5.85 -16.22 -14.81
CA ALA A 33 6.85 -16.41 -15.85
C ALA A 33 6.88 -15.23 -16.83
N ARG A 34 5.72 -14.74 -17.27
CA ARG A 34 5.63 -13.58 -18.19
C ARG A 34 6.12 -12.29 -17.53
N ALA A 35 5.78 -12.06 -16.26
CA ALA A 35 6.26 -10.90 -15.52
C ALA A 35 7.78 -10.98 -15.33
N ALA A 36 8.29 -12.13 -14.90
CA ALA A 36 9.73 -12.38 -14.76
C ALA A 36 10.48 -12.21 -16.10
N GLU A 37 9.92 -12.70 -17.20
CA GLU A 37 10.51 -12.53 -18.54
C GLU A 37 10.62 -11.04 -18.93
N ARG A 38 9.58 -10.25 -18.68
CA ARG A 38 9.61 -8.79 -18.94
C ARG A 38 10.64 -8.08 -18.05
N LEU A 39 10.74 -8.45 -16.78
CA LEU A 39 11.75 -7.93 -15.87
C LEU A 39 13.18 -8.32 -16.29
N VAL A 40 13.38 -9.57 -16.73
CA VAL A 40 14.69 -10.06 -17.18
C VAL A 40 15.13 -9.37 -18.47
N ARG A 41 14.23 -9.13 -19.41
CA ARG A 41 14.53 -8.38 -20.66
C ARG A 41 14.95 -6.93 -20.39
N ALA A 42 14.52 -6.37 -19.26
CA ALA A 42 14.97 -5.09 -18.74
C ALA A 42 16.25 -5.20 -17.89
N ALA A 43 16.96 -6.33 -17.96
CA ALA A 43 18.15 -6.60 -17.14
C ALA A 43 19.18 -5.48 -17.27
N GLY A 44 19.60 -4.92 -16.14
CA GLY A 44 20.50 -3.76 -16.06
C GLY A 44 19.80 -2.40 -16.12
N MET A 45 18.51 -2.34 -16.43
CA MET A 45 17.69 -1.13 -16.41
C MET A 45 16.76 -1.16 -15.19
N GLU A 46 16.50 0.01 -14.66
CA GLU A 46 15.61 0.19 -13.49
C GLU A 46 14.13 0.19 -13.89
N ALA A 47 13.85 0.26 -15.20
CA ALA A 47 12.53 0.33 -15.80
C ALA A 47 12.08 -1.01 -16.41
N LEU A 48 10.77 -1.26 -16.39
CA LEU A 48 10.10 -2.39 -17.04
C LEU A 48 9.37 -1.88 -18.30
N ARG A 49 9.52 -2.60 -19.42
CA ARG A 49 8.71 -2.34 -20.61
C ARG A 49 7.38 -3.09 -20.53
N TRP A 50 6.28 -2.34 -20.69
CA TRP A 50 4.92 -2.87 -20.78
C TRP A 50 4.23 -2.24 -21.99
N ASP A 51 4.03 -3.03 -23.05
CA ASP A 51 3.62 -2.55 -24.36
C ASP A 51 4.53 -1.37 -24.83
N GLU A 52 3.97 -0.21 -25.08
CA GLU A 52 4.71 1.00 -25.47
C GLU A 52 5.16 1.84 -24.28
N ALA A 53 4.76 1.49 -23.05
CA ALA A 53 5.11 2.24 -21.85
C ALA A 53 6.39 1.72 -21.21
N SER A 54 7.16 2.62 -20.64
CA SER A 54 8.24 2.32 -19.70
C SER A 54 7.74 2.55 -18.28
N LEU A 55 7.88 1.54 -17.44
CA LEU A 55 7.44 1.55 -16.04
C LEU A 55 8.65 1.64 -15.12
N ASP A 56 8.57 2.50 -14.12
CA ASP A 56 9.62 2.71 -13.14
C ASP A 56 9.05 2.83 -11.73
N SER A 57 9.92 2.66 -10.72
CA SER A 57 9.57 2.80 -9.31
C SER A 57 10.07 4.13 -8.78
N HIS A 58 9.19 4.89 -8.16
CA HIS A 58 9.57 6.03 -7.33
C HIS A 58 9.23 5.71 -5.88
N PHE A 59 10.01 6.27 -4.96
CA PHE A 59 9.88 6.01 -3.53
C PHE A 59 9.62 7.32 -2.80
N GLN A 60 8.60 7.33 -1.94
CA GLN A 60 8.27 8.49 -1.11
C GLN A 60 8.40 8.14 0.36
N PRO A 61 9.15 8.93 1.17
CA PRO A 61 9.37 8.60 2.57
C PRO A 61 8.11 8.81 3.41
N ILE A 62 7.92 7.90 4.35
CA ILE A 62 6.95 7.97 5.45
C ILE A 62 7.74 8.23 6.73
N LEU A 63 7.46 9.36 7.37
CA LEU A 63 8.25 9.86 8.49
C LEU A 63 7.51 9.69 9.81
N ALA A 64 8.18 9.16 10.83
CA ALA A 64 7.67 9.06 12.19
C ALA A 64 7.67 10.41 12.89
N VAL A 65 6.53 10.80 13.48
CA VAL A 65 6.36 12.08 14.18
C VAL A 65 7.04 12.07 15.55
N ARG A 66 6.94 10.92 16.24
CA ARG A 66 7.57 10.76 17.58
C ARG A 66 8.96 10.18 17.42
N GLY A 67 9.98 10.97 17.82
CA GLY A 67 11.37 10.64 17.58
C GLY A 67 11.66 10.66 16.07
N PRO A 68 11.70 11.85 15.44
CA PRO A 68 11.72 11.99 13.99
C PRO A 68 12.71 11.06 13.32
N ALA A 69 12.20 10.15 12.50
CA ALA A 69 12.96 9.14 11.77
C ALA A 69 12.21 8.76 10.50
N CYS A 70 12.93 8.31 9.47
CA CYS A 70 12.28 7.67 8.33
C CYS A 70 11.80 6.28 8.77
N HIS A 71 10.49 6.04 8.69
CA HIS A 71 9.90 4.73 9.00
C HIS A 71 10.02 3.78 7.81
N GLY A 72 9.83 4.31 6.60
CA GLY A 72 9.86 3.51 5.39
C GLY A 72 9.57 4.35 4.15
N TYR A 73 9.32 3.65 3.07
CA TYR A 73 9.07 4.26 1.76
C TYR A 73 7.88 3.60 1.08
N GLU A 74 6.96 4.41 0.57
CA GLU A 74 5.93 3.92 -0.34
C GLU A 74 6.49 3.83 -1.75
N ALA A 75 6.27 2.67 -2.40
CA ALA A 75 6.63 2.44 -3.78
C ALA A 75 5.49 2.88 -4.70
N LEU A 76 5.78 3.84 -5.56
CA LEU A 76 4.84 4.46 -6.47
C LEU A 76 5.23 4.18 -7.92
N LEU A 77 4.29 3.66 -8.70
CA LEU A 77 4.50 3.42 -10.12
C LEU A 77 4.61 4.74 -10.89
N ARG A 78 5.59 4.81 -11.77
CA ARG A 78 5.71 5.83 -12.80
C ARG A 78 5.67 5.17 -14.16
N ALA A 79 4.77 5.62 -15.01
CA ALA A 79 4.63 5.13 -16.37
C ALA A 79 4.87 6.25 -17.35
N THR A 80 5.73 5.98 -18.33
CA THR A 80 6.04 6.90 -19.44
C THR A 80 5.69 6.22 -20.74
N GLY A 81 4.70 6.74 -21.45
CA GLY A 81 4.26 6.23 -22.73
C GLY A 81 5.15 6.65 -23.91
N ALA A 82 4.76 6.29 -25.11
CA ALA A 82 5.42 6.68 -26.34
C ALA A 82 5.57 8.21 -26.40
N GLY A 83 6.75 8.69 -26.82
CA GLY A 83 7.04 10.12 -26.91
C GLY A 83 7.32 10.81 -25.56
N GLY A 84 7.45 10.09 -24.46
CA GLY A 84 7.80 10.65 -23.15
C GLY A 84 6.60 11.20 -22.36
N ALA A 85 5.37 10.96 -22.80
CA ALA A 85 4.17 11.38 -22.08
C ALA A 85 4.00 10.60 -20.77
N LEU A 86 3.79 11.30 -19.64
CA LEU A 86 3.48 10.67 -18.38
C LEU A 86 2.07 10.06 -18.44
N LEU A 87 1.94 8.81 -17.97
CA LEU A 87 0.69 8.10 -17.79
C LEU A 87 0.43 7.92 -16.31
N SER A 88 -0.80 8.18 -15.86
CA SER A 88 -1.18 7.81 -14.50
C SER A 88 -1.27 6.28 -14.38
N PRO A 89 -1.02 5.70 -13.20
CA PRO A 89 -1.28 4.27 -12.97
C PRO A 89 -2.71 3.87 -13.36
N VAL A 90 -3.70 4.69 -13.04
CA VAL A 90 -5.11 4.46 -13.40
C VAL A 90 -5.29 4.35 -14.92
N ASP A 91 -4.70 5.27 -15.69
CA ASP A 91 -4.78 5.24 -17.16
C ASP A 91 -4.06 4.02 -17.75
N LEU A 92 -2.91 3.65 -17.17
CA LEU A 92 -2.16 2.47 -17.59
C LEU A 92 -3.01 1.20 -17.39
N PHE A 93 -3.58 1.00 -16.21
CA PHE A 93 -4.43 -0.15 -15.92
C PHE A 93 -5.72 -0.15 -16.73
N ALA A 94 -6.33 1.01 -16.99
CA ALA A 94 -7.52 1.12 -17.84
C ALA A 94 -7.24 0.72 -19.30
N ARG A 95 -6.05 1.03 -19.83
CA ARG A 95 -5.62 0.67 -21.19
C ARG A 95 -5.18 -0.79 -21.32
N THR A 96 -4.77 -1.41 -20.21
CA THR A 96 -4.34 -2.81 -20.19
C THR A 96 -5.56 -3.73 -20.33
N ALA A 97 -5.45 -4.74 -21.21
CA ALA A 97 -6.50 -5.74 -21.41
C ALA A 97 -6.87 -6.42 -20.07
N ALA A 98 -8.16 -6.67 -19.84
CA ALA A 98 -8.64 -7.18 -18.56
C ALA A 98 -7.89 -8.46 -18.10
N GLY A 99 -7.58 -9.37 -19.04
CA GLY A 99 -6.83 -10.60 -18.75
C GLY A 99 -5.35 -10.38 -18.37
N ASP A 100 -4.78 -9.19 -18.65
CA ASP A 100 -3.37 -8.90 -18.39
C ASP A 100 -3.17 -7.99 -17.16
N ARG A 101 -4.25 -7.45 -16.58
CA ARG A 101 -4.15 -6.54 -15.43
C ARG A 101 -3.51 -7.18 -14.21
N ALA A 102 -3.83 -8.43 -13.93
CA ALA A 102 -3.22 -9.17 -12.83
C ALA A 102 -1.71 -9.39 -13.06
N VAL A 103 -1.32 -9.66 -14.31
CA VAL A 103 0.10 -9.78 -14.69
C VAL A 103 0.83 -8.45 -14.54
N LEU A 104 0.19 -7.34 -14.94
CA LEU A 104 0.75 -6.00 -14.78
C LEU A 104 0.93 -5.64 -13.30
N ASP A 105 -0.09 -5.87 -12.47
CA ASP A 105 -0.05 -5.60 -11.04
C ASP A 105 1.07 -6.39 -10.36
N TRP A 106 1.19 -7.67 -10.69
CA TRP A 106 2.28 -8.50 -10.19
C TRP A 106 3.65 -8.02 -10.66
N ALA A 107 3.78 -7.63 -11.96
CA ALA A 107 5.01 -7.09 -12.52
C ALA A 107 5.41 -5.76 -11.87
N CYS A 108 4.47 -4.88 -11.53
CA CYS A 108 4.72 -3.66 -10.78
C CYS A 108 5.29 -3.96 -9.39
N ARG A 109 4.69 -4.90 -8.65
CA ARG A 109 5.20 -5.30 -7.33
C ARG A 109 6.61 -5.88 -7.42
N ALA A 110 6.87 -6.75 -8.39
CA ALA A 110 8.21 -7.30 -8.63
C ALA A 110 9.23 -6.20 -8.97
N LEU A 111 8.84 -5.22 -9.80
CA LEU A 111 9.65 -4.05 -10.12
C LEU A 111 10.00 -3.23 -8.88
N HIS A 112 9.00 -2.95 -8.04
CA HIS A 112 9.19 -2.19 -6.81
C HIS A 112 10.12 -2.90 -5.82
N LEU A 113 9.90 -4.19 -5.58
CA LEU A 113 10.76 -5.00 -4.71
C LEU A 113 12.20 -5.05 -5.21
N ARG A 114 12.40 -5.30 -6.51
CA ARG A 114 13.72 -5.33 -7.13
C ARG A 114 14.46 -4.00 -6.98
N ASN A 115 13.77 -2.90 -7.30
CA ASN A 115 14.39 -1.59 -7.27
C ASN A 115 14.69 -1.15 -5.84
N TYR A 116 13.78 -1.42 -4.89
CA TYR A 116 13.98 -1.13 -3.48
C TYR A 116 15.15 -1.91 -2.85
N ALA A 117 15.25 -3.21 -3.16
CA ALA A 117 16.31 -4.07 -2.64
C ALA A 117 17.73 -3.59 -3.02
N ARG A 118 17.87 -2.85 -4.12
CA ARG A 118 19.17 -2.30 -4.56
C ARG A 118 19.72 -1.20 -3.66
N PHE A 119 18.85 -0.51 -2.94
CA PHE A 119 19.25 0.56 -2.02
C PHE A 119 19.67 0.01 -0.65
N ASP A 120 19.36 -1.26 -0.36
CA ASP A 120 19.60 -1.90 0.94
C ASP A 120 19.31 -0.96 2.13
N PRO A 121 18.11 -0.37 2.19
CA PRO A 121 17.78 0.58 3.24
C PRO A 121 17.65 -0.19 4.55
N ALA A 122 18.71 -0.15 5.36
CA ALA A 122 18.74 -0.83 6.65
C ALA A 122 17.48 -0.51 7.46
N GLU A 123 16.71 -1.53 7.81
CA GLU A 123 15.56 -1.46 8.74
C GLU A 123 14.38 -0.57 8.30
N ARG A 124 14.31 -0.09 7.05
CA ARG A 124 13.16 0.67 6.55
C ARG A 124 12.07 -0.27 6.02
N THR A 125 10.82 0.11 6.24
CA THR A 125 9.65 -0.61 5.71
C THR A 125 9.36 -0.19 4.27
N LEU A 126 9.16 -1.16 3.38
CA LEU A 126 8.63 -0.92 2.04
C LEU A 126 7.11 -1.06 2.07
N PHE A 127 6.40 -0.03 1.61
CA PHE A 127 4.96 -0.04 1.44
C PHE A 127 4.63 -0.33 -0.01
N LEU A 128 3.78 -1.35 -0.24
CA LEU A 128 3.41 -1.85 -1.56
C LEU A 128 1.89 -1.84 -1.73
N ASN A 129 1.44 -1.12 -2.73
CA ASN A 129 0.04 -1.10 -3.13
C ASN A 129 -0.41 -2.45 -3.67
N VAL A 130 -1.54 -2.95 -3.18
CA VAL A 130 -2.22 -4.15 -3.65
C VAL A 130 -3.69 -3.85 -3.87
N HIS A 131 -4.15 -4.08 -5.09
CA HIS A 131 -5.56 -3.85 -5.40
C HIS A 131 -6.44 -4.84 -4.61
N PRO A 132 -7.49 -4.38 -3.89
CA PRO A 132 -8.28 -5.23 -3.00
C PRO A 132 -8.94 -6.41 -3.72
N GLN A 133 -9.40 -6.23 -4.95
CA GLN A 133 -9.95 -7.33 -5.76
C GLN A 133 -8.90 -8.39 -6.11
N ALA A 134 -7.64 -7.98 -6.35
CA ALA A 134 -6.55 -8.93 -6.60
C ALA A 134 -6.21 -9.70 -5.32
N ALA A 135 -6.21 -9.05 -4.16
CA ALA A 135 -5.99 -9.68 -2.87
C ALA A 135 -7.11 -10.67 -2.51
N ALA A 136 -8.38 -10.28 -2.70
CA ALA A 136 -9.54 -11.09 -2.35
C ALA A 136 -9.72 -12.33 -3.23
N HIS A 137 -9.21 -12.32 -4.45
CA HIS A 137 -9.47 -13.37 -5.44
C HIS A 137 -8.68 -14.65 -5.23
N ASP A 138 -7.47 -14.57 -4.64
CA ASP A 138 -6.63 -15.75 -4.47
C ASP A 138 -5.62 -15.59 -3.32
N ALA A 139 -5.79 -16.43 -2.30
CA ALA A 139 -4.83 -16.58 -1.20
C ALA A 139 -3.37 -16.85 -1.67
N ARG A 140 -3.19 -17.36 -2.88
CA ARG A 140 -1.87 -17.58 -3.49
C ARG A 140 -1.14 -16.29 -3.77
N CYS A 141 -1.85 -15.18 -4.08
CA CYS A 141 -1.21 -13.88 -4.26
C CYS A 141 -0.37 -13.48 -3.04
N ALA A 142 -0.81 -13.83 -1.84
CA ALA A 142 -0.07 -13.57 -0.62
C ALA A 142 1.20 -14.44 -0.51
N LEU A 143 1.09 -15.73 -0.84
CA LEU A 143 2.25 -16.65 -0.86
C LEU A 143 3.27 -16.19 -1.91
N GLU A 144 2.83 -15.93 -3.13
CA GLU A 144 3.68 -15.45 -4.24
C GLU A 144 4.40 -14.14 -3.87
N LEU A 145 3.68 -13.18 -3.25
CA LEU A 145 4.30 -11.95 -2.80
C LEU A 145 5.39 -12.22 -1.74
N SER A 146 5.12 -13.09 -0.78
CA SER A 146 6.09 -13.44 0.26
C SER A 146 7.33 -14.14 -0.31
N GLU A 147 7.14 -15.02 -1.30
CA GLU A 147 8.26 -15.66 -2.00
C GLU A 147 9.09 -14.63 -2.78
N LEU A 148 8.43 -13.69 -3.45
CA LEU A 148 9.07 -12.62 -4.19
C LEU A 148 9.86 -11.68 -3.27
N VAL A 149 9.30 -11.32 -2.11
CA VAL A 149 9.99 -10.54 -1.07
C VAL A 149 11.29 -11.22 -0.66
N ARG A 150 11.24 -12.53 -0.35
CA ARG A 150 12.44 -13.31 0.02
C ARG A 150 13.42 -13.46 -1.14
N TYR A 151 12.93 -13.63 -2.37
CA TYR A 151 13.77 -13.73 -3.57
C TYR A 151 14.64 -12.49 -3.76
N TYR A 152 14.10 -11.29 -3.48
CA TYR A 152 14.88 -10.04 -3.52
C TYR A 152 15.66 -9.76 -2.23
N GLY A 153 15.73 -10.70 -1.29
CA GLY A 153 16.53 -10.59 -0.07
C GLY A 153 15.91 -9.68 1.00
N LEU A 154 14.63 -9.33 0.86
CA LEU A 154 13.91 -8.56 1.86
C LEU A 154 13.25 -9.48 2.90
N GLU A 155 13.14 -9.00 4.13
CA GLU A 155 12.40 -9.72 5.16
C GLU A 155 10.91 -9.35 5.09
N PRO A 156 9.97 -10.33 5.16
CA PRO A 156 8.53 -10.05 5.13
C PRO A 156 8.07 -8.98 6.13
N ARG A 157 8.63 -8.98 7.35
CA ARG A 157 8.31 -7.97 8.38
C ARG A 157 8.68 -6.52 8.00
N ARG A 158 9.46 -6.34 6.94
CA ARG A 158 9.86 -5.05 6.37
C ARG A 158 9.01 -4.66 5.15
N VAL A 159 7.94 -5.40 4.89
CA VAL A 159 7.00 -5.09 3.82
C VAL A 159 5.62 -4.89 4.41
N CYS A 160 5.02 -3.76 4.08
CA CYS A 160 3.64 -3.41 4.42
C CYS A 160 2.80 -3.45 3.14
N VAL A 161 1.74 -4.25 3.16
CA VAL A 161 0.76 -4.31 2.06
C VAL A 161 -0.27 -3.21 2.28
N GLU A 162 -0.37 -2.27 1.34
CA GLU A 162 -1.37 -1.21 1.32
C GLU A 162 -2.58 -1.65 0.51
N ILE A 163 -3.74 -1.69 1.15
CA ILE A 163 -5.02 -2.11 0.56
C ILE A 163 -5.90 -0.88 0.42
N LEU A 164 -6.27 -0.57 -0.81
CA LEU A 164 -7.16 0.56 -1.11
C LEU A 164 -8.53 0.38 -0.44
N ALA A 165 -9.13 1.47 0.02
CA ALA A 165 -10.47 1.49 0.63
C ALA A 165 -11.60 1.40 -0.42
N GLU A 166 -11.43 0.57 -1.45
CA GLU A 166 -12.39 0.33 -2.53
C GLU A 166 -13.27 -0.90 -2.29
N ASP A 167 -14.45 -0.93 -2.92
CA ASP A 167 -15.39 -2.06 -2.82
C ASP A 167 -14.79 -3.37 -3.39
N CYS A 168 -14.85 -4.45 -2.60
CA CYS A 168 -14.39 -5.77 -3.00
C CYS A 168 -15.15 -6.87 -2.24
N ASP A 169 -14.81 -8.13 -2.45
CA ASP A 169 -15.23 -9.24 -1.59
C ASP A 169 -14.53 -9.14 -0.23
N GLU A 170 -15.26 -8.67 0.78
CA GLU A 170 -14.72 -8.46 2.14
C GLU A 170 -14.30 -9.78 2.81
N ALA A 171 -14.97 -10.90 2.53
CA ALA A 171 -14.62 -12.19 3.13
C ALA A 171 -13.31 -12.71 2.54
N GLY A 172 -13.18 -12.72 1.21
CA GLY A 172 -11.94 -13.11 0.54
C GLY A 172 -10.77 -12.19 0.90
N LEU A 173 -11.03 -10.89 1.08
CA LEU A 173 -10.00 -9.95 1.54
C LEU A 173 -9.55 -10.25 2.97
N ALA A 174 -10.46 -10.59 3.89
CA ALA A 174 -10.11 -10.94 5.27
C ALA A 174 -9.24 -12.21 5.31
N ASP A 175 -9.56 -13.21 4.52
CA ASP A 175 -8.76 -14.43 4.39
C ASP A 175 -7.35 -14.12 3.84
N ALA A 176 -7.24 -13.30 2.80
CA ALA A 176 -5.96 -12.89 2.25
C ALA A 176 -5.11 -12.12 3.27
N VAL A 177 -5.72 -11.20 4.03
CA VAL A 177 -5.04 -10.44 5.09
C VAL A 177 -4.52 -11.36 6.19
N ALA A 178 -5.29 -12.39 6.58
CA ALA A 178 -4.83 -13.39 7.54
C ALA A 178 -3.56 -14.09 7.05
N ILE A 179 -3.52 -14.48 5.78
CA ILE A 179 -2.35 -15.11 5.17
C ILE A 179 -1.16 -14.16 5.11
N TYR A 180 -1.35 -12.90 4.69
CA TYR A 180 -0.27 -11.91 4.70
C TYR A 180 0.38 -11.79 6.08
N ARG A 181 -0.43 -11.75 7.15
CA ARG A 181 0.06 -11.70 8.54
C ARG A 181 0.80 -12.95 8.96
N ASP A 182 0.27 -14.13 8.64
CA ASP A 182 0.94 -15.41 8.94
C ASP A 182 2.31 -15.51 8.25
N LEU A 183 2.46 -14.85 7.11
CA LEU A 183 3.71 -14.74 6.37
C LEU A 183 4.64 -13.64 6.92
N GLY A 184 4.17 -12.85 7.89
CA GLY A 184 4.94 -11.82 8.58
C GLY A 184 4.90 -10.44 7.93
N LEU A 185 4.00 -10.19 6.94
CA LEU A 185 3.81 -8.86 6.34
C LEU A 185 2.91 -8.00 7.23
N ALA A 186 3.17 -6.68 7.23
CA ALA A 186 2.27 -5.71 7.84
C ALA A 186 1.16 -5.31 6.86
N ILE A 187 0.04 -4.81 7.40
CA ILE A 187 -1.14 -4.41 6.64
C ILE A 187 -1.45 -2.93 6.89
N ALA A 188 -1.64 -2.18 5.83
CA ALA A 188 -2.20 -0.83 5.87
C ALA A 188 -3.50 -0.75 5.06
N ILE A 189 -4.46 0.05 5.54
CA ILE A 189 -5.59 0.50 4.72
C ILE A 189 -5.22 1.87 4.18
N ASP A 190 -5.31 2.03 2.87
CA ASP A 190 -4.99 3.27 2.19
C ASP A 190 -6.23 4.04 1.74
N ASP A 191 -6.07 5.35 1.44
CA ASP A 191 -7.14 6.26 1.01
C ASP A 191 -8.34 6.32 2.00
N PHE A 192 -8.11 6.11 3.31
CA PHE A 192 -9.20 6.16 4.30
C PHE A 192 -9.73 7.58 4.46
N GLY A 193 -11.05 7.73 4.37
CA GLY A 193 -11.73 9.03 4.40
C GLY A 193 -12.17 9.51 3.02
N LYS A 194 -11.80 8.82 1.94
CA LYS A 194 -12.26 9.09 0.59
C LYS A 194 -13.55 8.32 0.29
N ALA A 195 -14.56 9.02 -0.20
CA ALA A 195 -15.87 8.54 -0.68
C ALA A 195 -16.61 7.51 0.20
N ARG A 196 -16.15 6.28 0.36
CA ARG A 196 -16.82 5.17 1.05
C ARG A 196 -15.96 4.49 2.09
N SER A 197 -15.15 5.24 2.82
CA SER A 197 -14.32 4.68 3.88
C SER A 197 -15.18 3.95 4.90
N ASN A 198 -14.89 2.67 5.07
CA ASN A 198 -15.69 1.79 5.90
C ASN A 198 -14.91 1.44 7.18
N PHE A 199 -15.37 1.96 8.32
CA PHE A 199 -14.83 1.56 9.63
C PHE A 199 -15.01 0.06 9.88
N ASP A 200 -16.03 -0.60 9.30
CA ASP A 200 -16.21 -2.04 9.42
C ASP A 200 -15.01 -2.80 8.87
N ARG A 201 -14.41 -2.30 7.77
CA ARG A 201 -13.17 -2.87 7.23
C ARG A 201 -12.00 -2.75 8.21
N VAL A 202 -11.84 -1.60 8.87
CA VAL A 202 -10.81 -1.42 9.91
C VAL A 202 -11.03 -2.40 11.06
N LEU A 203 -12.27 -2.56 11.53
CA LEU A 203 -12.61 -3.48 12.61
C LEU A 203 -12.40 -4.95 12.21
N THR A 204 -12.72 -5.31 10.97
CA THR A 204 -12.58 -6.67 10.45
C THR A 204 -11.13 -7.02 10.18
N LEU A 205 -10.41 -6.16 9.43
CA LEU A 205 -9.05 -6.44 9.00
C LEU A 205 -8.02 -6.13 10.10
N ARG A 206 -8.33 -5.26 11.07
CA ARG A 206 -7.42 -4.82 12.14
C ARG A 206 -6.04 -4.45 11.60
N PRO A 207 -5.95 -3.46 10.71
CA PRO A 207 -4.69 -3.10 10.05
C PRO A 207 -3.66 -2.58 11.07
N ASP A 208 -2.38 -2.76 10.77
CA ASP A 208 -1.28 -2.18 11.55
C ASP A 208 -1.22 -0.66 11.39
N LEU A 209 -1.59 -0.18 10.18
CA LEU A 209 -1.63 1.24 9.83
C LEU A 209 -2.91 1.58 9.07
N VAL A 210 -3.34 2.84 9.20
CA VAL A 210 -4.38 3.45 8.36
C VAL A 210 -3.82 4.74 7.80
N LYS A 211 -3.83 4.89 6.47
CA LYS A 211 -3.44 6.12 5.78
C LYS A 211 -4.68 6.96 5.54
N LEU A 212 -4.70 8.14 6.13
CA LEU A 212 -5.78 9.12 5.93
C LEU A 212 -5.54 9.90 4.65
N ASP A 213 -6.59 9.92 3.78
CA ASP A 213 -6.53 10.59 2.49
C ASP A 213 -6.28 12.09 2.62
N ARG A 214 -5.56 12.64 1.64
CA ARG A 214 -5.23 14.05 1.50
C ARG A 214 -6.43 15.00 1.68
N ALA A 215 -7.63 14.62 1.24
CA ALA A 215 -8.80 15.48 1.36
C ALA A 215 -9.12 15.83 2.81
N LEU A 216 -8.90 14.90 3.74
CA LEU A 216 -9.14 15.12 5.17
C LEU A 216 -8.19 16.16 5.77
N ILE A 217 -6.91 16.16 5.37
CA ILE A 217 -5.96 17.17 5.86
C ILE A 217 -6.21 18.53 5.22
N ALA A 218 -6.54 18.56 3.91
CA ALA A 218 -6.88 19.79 3.22
C ALA A 218 -8.15 20.44 3.83
N ASP A 219 -9.19 19.66 4.11
CA ASP A 219 -10.41 20.13 4.79
C ASP A 219 -10.13 20.60 6.20
N ALA A 220 -9.27 19.91 6.96
CA ALA A 220 -8.87 20.31 8.30
C ALA A 220 -8.02 21.59 8.29
N PHE A 221 -7.24 21.81 7.26
CA PHE A 221 -6.45 23.03 7.08
C PHE A 221 -7.33 24.23 6.71
N LEU A 222 -8.24 24.08 5.75
CA LEU A 222 -9.15 25.12 5.28
C LEU A 222 -10.32 25.35 6.24
N GLY A 223 -10.80 24.27 6.88
CA GLY A 223 -11.95 24.25 7.77
C GLY A 223 -11.60 24.64 9.20
N TRP A 224 -12.13 25.78 9.66
CA TRP A 224 -11.97 26.27 11.03
C TRP A 224 -12.30 25.19 12.07
N GLY A 225 -11.58 25.12 13.15
CA GLY A 225 -11.75 24.36 14.41
C GLY A 225 -12.57 23.05 14.39
N ARG A 226 -13.69 22.97 13.64
CA ARG A 226 -14.54 21.77 13.56
C ARG A 226 -13.85 20.64 12.78
N ALA A 227 -13.32 20.93 11.59
CA ALA A 227 -12.66 19.91 10.75
C ALA A 227 -11.38 19.41 11.40
N ARG A 228 -10.61 20.30 12.08
CA ARG A 228 -9.45 19.90 12.87
C ARG A 228 -9.80 18.96 14.02
N ARG A 229 -10.89 19.26 14.76
CA ARG A 229 -11.38 18.37 15.82
C ARG A 229 -11.87 17.05 15.29
N MET A 230 -12.51 17.04 14.12
CA MET A 230 -12.93 15.81 13.45
C MET A 230 -11.73 14.94 13.07
N LEU A 231 -10.69 15.54 12.48
CA LEU A 231 -9.46 14.82 12.13
C LEU A 231 -8.79 14.23 13.39
N ALA A 232 -8.65 15.03 14.46
CA ALA A 232 -8.08 14.54 15.72
C ALA A 232 -8.90 13.41 16.33
N GLY A 233 -10.24 13.55 16.36
CA GLY A 233 -11.12 12.48 16.85
C GLY A 233 -11.06 11.20 16.01
N MET A 234 -10.84 11.32 14.70
CA MET A 234 -10.62 10.17 13.81
C MET A 234 -9.30 9.46 14.13
N VAL A 235 -8.22 10.22 14.35
CA VAL A 235 -6.93 9.66 14.77
C VAL A 235 -7.06 8.93 16.11
N GLU A 236 -7.73 9.53 17.11
CA GLU A 236 -7.99 8.89 18.40
C GLU A 236 -8.79 7.60 18.25
N LEU A 237 -9.85 7.59 17.43
CA LEU A 237 -10.66 6.39 17.18
C LEU A 237 -9.85 5.26 16.55
N LEU A 238 -8.95 5.57 15.62
CA LEU A 238 -8.06 4.58 15.00
C LEU A 238 -7.04 4.04 16.01
N HIS A 239 -6.55 4.86 16.92
CA HIS A 239 -5.69 4.40 18.04
C HIS A 239 -6.42 3.46 18.99
N GLU A 240 -7.72 3.69 19.30
CA GLU A 240 -8.53 2.79 20.12
C GLU A 240 -8.61 1.37 19.53
N VAL A 241 -8.62 1.25 18.20
CA VAL A 241 -8.57 -0.05 17.52
C VAL A 241 -7.15 -0.56 17.27
N ARG A 242 -6.14 0.09 17.87
CA ARG A 242 -4.72 -0.24 17.82
C ARG A 242 -4.07 -0.12 16.44
N SER A 243 -4.64 0.67 15.55
CA SER A 243 -4.00 1.03 14.28
C SER A 243 -3.19 2.30 14.44
N ARG A 244 -1.98 2.34 13.91
CA ARG A 244 -1.20 3.58 13.77
C ARG A 244 -1.70 4.38 12.59
N VAL A 245 -1.57 5.70 12.66
CA VAL A 245 -2.14 6.59 11.66
C VAL A 245 -1.05 7.32 10.86
N VAL A 246 -1.12 7.19 9.55
CA VAL A 246 -0.35 8.00 8.58
C VAL A 246 -1.28 9.09 8.06
N ILE A 247 -0.88 10.35 8.09
CA ILE A 247 -1.55 11.41 7.33
C ILE A 247 -0.76 11.67 6.07
N ASP A 248 -1.40 11.38 4.93
CA ASP A 248 -0.78 11.47 3.61
C ASP A 248 -1.18 12.74 2.85
N GLY A 249 -0.41 13.03 1.80
CA GLY A 249 -0.65 14.13 0.87
C GLY A 249 -0.34 15.52 1.42
N ILE A 250 0.52 15.65 2.42
CA ILE A 250 0.93 16.92 3.02
C ILE A 250 1.76 17.75 2.03
N GLU A 251 1.29 18.94 1.67
CA GLU A 251 1.92 19.82 0.70
C GLU A 251 2.56 21.08 1.31
N SER A 252 2.25 21.38 2.58
CA SER A 252 2.75 22.59 3.24
C SER A 252 3.13 22.37 4.71
N ALA A 253 3.99 23.24 5.23
CA ALA A 253 4.34 23.27 6.66
C ALA A 253 3.09 23.47 7.56
N ALA A 254 2.12 24.22 7.09
CA ALA A 254 0.90 24.48 7.85
C ALA A 254 0.01 23.24 7.95
N GLU A 255 -0.13 22.45 6.87
CA GLU A 255 -0.80 21.14 6.90
C GLU A 255 -0.05 20.15 7.78
N ALA A 256 1.30 20.14 7.70
CA ALA A 256 2.12 19.31 8.56
C ALA A 256 1.89 19.62 10.06
N CYS A 257 1.76 20.89 10.43
CA CYS A 257 1.38 21.27 11.79
C CYS A 257 0.01 20.72 12.19
N VAL A 258 -0.98 20.78 11.29
CA VAL A 258 -2.32 20.25 11.56
C VAL A 258 -2.27 18.73 11.77
N ALA A 259 -1.50 18.01 10.95
CA ALA A 259 -1.31 16.57 11.09
C ALA A 259 -0.67 16.18 12.44
N VAL A 260 0.41 16.86 12.83
CA VAL A 260 1.09 16.65 14.11
C VAL A 260 0.18 17.00 15.30
N ASP A 261 -0.57 18.11 15.22
CA ASP A 261 -1.52 18.53 16.26
C ASP A 261 -2.71 17.54 16.37
N ALA A 262 -3.11 16.91 15.27
CA ALA A 262 -4.14 15.87 15.27
C ALA A 262 -3.68 14.55 15.93
N GLY A 263 -2.39 14.36 16.15
CA GLY A 263 -1.85 13.19 16.83
C GLY A 263 -1.40 12.06 15.88
N ALA A 264 -1.13 12.36 14.60
CA ALA A 264 -0.59 11.39 13.64
C ALA A 264 0.67 10.70 14.18
N ASP A 265 0.81 9.39 13.92
CA ASP A 265 2.04 8.65 14.21
C ASP A 265 3.07 8.88 13.12
N PHE A 266 2.60 8.98 11.88
CA PHE A 266 3.43 9.18 10.69
C PHE A 266 2.85 10.26 9.78
N VAL A 267 3.71 10.84 8.98
CA VAL A 267 3.36 11.84 7.97
C VAL A 267 4.06 11.52 6.65
N GLN A 268 3.37 11.84 5.55
CA GLN A 268 3.84 11.67 4.19
C GLN A 268 3.36 12.83 3.32
N GLY A 269 4.14 13.21 2.31
CA GLY A 269 3.71 14.23 1.34
C GLY A 269 4.86 15.00 0.71
N CYS A 270 4.56 15.71 -0.38
CA CYS A 270 5.55 16.46 -1.16
C CYS A 270 6.21 17.59 -0.37
N TYR A 271 5.59 18.06 0.70
CA TYR A 271 6.24 19.02 1.61
C TYR A 271 7.52 18.45 2.21
N PHE A 272 7.56 17.18 2.59
CA PHE A 272 8.75 16.54 3.13
C PHE A 272 9.69 16.11 2.03
N SER A 273 9.21 15.31 1.08
CA SER A 273 9.91 14.88 -0.12
C SER A 273 8.93 14.45 -1.19
N ALA A 274 9.15 14.86 -2.42
CA ALA A 274 8.43 14.27 -3.56
C ALA A 274 8.90 12.82 -3.81
N PRO A 275 8.07 11.97 -4.44
CA PRO A 275 8.51 10.66 -4.89
C PRO A 275 9.68 10.77 -5.87
N ASP A 276 10.74 9.98 -5.66
CA ASP A 276 11.96 9.98 -6.50
C ASP A 276 12.35 8.55 -6.87
N ALA A 277 13.07 8.38 -8.00
CA ALA A 277 13.59 7.09 -8.45
C ALA A 277 14.66 6.52 -7.50
N GLY A 278 15.36 7.38 -6.75
CA GLY A 278 16.21 7.05 -5.62
C GLY A 278 15.45 7.09 -4.30
N LEU A 279 16.15 6.78 -3.20
CA LEU A 279 15.61 7.11 -1.88
C LEU A 279 15.81 8.61 -1.60
N ALA A 280 14.84 9.19 -0.91
CA ALA A 280 14.87 10.60 -0.55
C ALA A 280 16.11 10.94 0.31
N ASP A 281 16.54 12.20 0.22
CA ASP A 281 17.44 12.77 1.22
C ASP A 281 16.72 12.86 2.56
N GLU A 282 16.95 11.84 3.40
CA GLU A 282 16.31 11.72 4.72
C GLU A 282 16.61 12.92 5.61
N ASP A 283 17.82 13.47 5.55
CA ASP A 283 18.23 14.59 6.40
C ASP A 283 17.39 15.84 6.11
N THR A 284 17.17 16.15 4.84
CA THR A 284 16.29 17.25 4.42
C THR A 284 14.84 17.02 4.86
N ALA A 285 14.30 15.82 4.62
CA ALA A 285 12.93 15.48 4.99
C ALA A 285 12.71 15.53 6.51
N LEU A 286 13.62 14.96 7.28
CA LEU A 286 13.61 14.97 8.74
C LEU A 286 13.80 16.37 9.31
N GLY A 287 14.67 17.19 8.70
CA GLY A 287 14.86 18.59 9.12
C GLY A 287 13.56 19.41 9.00
N ARG A 288 12.76 19.18 7.94
CA ARG A 288 11.43 19.78 7.79
C ARG A 288 10.45 19.30 8.87
N LEU A 289 10.42 18.00 9.15
CA LEU A 289 9.56 17.43 10.20
C LEU A 289 9.95 17.95 11.58
N ASP A 290 11.23 18.00 11.90
CA ASP A 290 11.73 18.54 13.16
C ASP A 290 11.32 20.00 13.40
N ALA A 291 11.36 20.84 12.35
CA ALA A 291 10.90 22.22 12.42
C ALA A 291 9.40 22.31 12.76
N VAL A 292 8.58 21.43 12.16
CA VAL A 292 7.14 21.34 12.43
C VAL A 292 6.89 20.89 13.88
N VAL A 293 7.52 19.78 14.32
CA VAL A 293 7.32 19.24 15.67
C VAL A 293 7.71 20.27 16.75
N ARG A 294 8.83 20.99 16.58
CA ARG A 294 9.21 22.07 17.49
C ARG A 294 8.20 23.20 17.54
N SER A 295 7.61 23.57 16.39
CA SER A 295 6.62 24.64 16.32
C SER A 295 5.29 24.29 17.00
N THR A 296 4.87 23.02 16.94
CA THR A 296 3.63 22.52 17.58
C THR A 296 3.84 22.27 19.07
N GLY A 297 4.99 21.72 19.50
CA GLY A 297 5.34 21.51 20.90
C GLY A 297 5.33 22.80 21.72
N GLY A 298 5.80 23.91 21.12
CA GLY A 298 5.76 25.24 21.77
C GLY A 298 4.33 25.76 21.99
N ARG A 299 3.36 25.40 21.14
CA ARG A 299 1.95 25.80 21.27
C ARG A 299 1.23 25.06 22.40
N ARG A 300 1.52 23.78 22.63
CA ARG A 300 0.92 22.99 23.72
C ARG A 300 1.36 23.51 25.11
N GLY A 301 2.60 24.03 25.25
CA GLY A 301 3.08 24.62 26.46
C GLY A 301 2.38 25.95 26.85
N VAL A 302 1.97 26.74 25.87
CA VAL A 302 1.27 28.02 26.07
C VAL A 302 -0.22 27.82 26.38
N ALA A 303 -0.87 26.82 25.80
CA ALA A 303 -2.30 26.51 26.04
C ALA A 303 -2.53 25.83 27.41
N ALA A 304 -1.52 25.20 27.99
CA ALA A 304 -1.60 24.58 29.32
C ALA A 304 -1.31 25.60 30.48
N ALA A 305 -0.85 26.81 30.16
CA ALA A 305 -0.51 27.87 31.11
C ALA A 305 -1.56 29.03 31.15
N SER A 306 -2.63 28.93 30.41
CA SER A 306 -3.77 29.85 30.36
C SER A 306 -5.06 29.16 30.83
#